data_780ce330852bd3afc77b56e7b93127af
#
_entry.id   780ce330852bd3afc77b56e7b93127af
#
_cell.length_a   1.000
_cell.length_b   1.000
_cell.length_c   1.000
_cell.angle_alpha   90.00
_cell.angle_beta   90.00
_cell.angle_gamma   90.00
#
_symmetry.space_group_name_H-M   'P 1'
#
loop_
_entity.id
_entity.type
_entity.pdbx_description
1 polymer ?
#
loop_
_entity_poly.entity_id
_entity_poly.type
_entity_poly.pdbx_seq_one_letter_code
_entity_poly.pdbx_strand_id
1 'polypeptide(L)'
;MFDFSIVTSWIHGLLTSLMPVGLAVFLECVIVGVCLLLMYAVIAILMIFMERKVCAAFQCRLGPVRVGPWGTLQVICDVFKMLTKEIITIRRSDRFLYNLAPYIVILASVLAFACLPVNKGLEVLDFNVGVFFLMAASSIGVVGILLAGWSSNNKYSLIGAMRSGAQMISYELSIGLSILTIVVLTDTMQFSEIVARQADGWFIFKGHVPALVAFVIYLIAGNAEVNRGPFDLPEAESELTAGYHTEYSGMHFGLFYVAEFVNLFVVSGVAATIFLGGWMPLHIPGWEGFNAAMDYIPGFIWFFGKAFFVVWLLMWIKWTFPRLRIDQILTLEWKYLVPIGLANLLLMVIVVVFKLHF
;
A
#
# COMPACT_ATOMS: atom_id res chain seq x y z
N MET A 1 -2.47 18.37 -19.12
CA MET A 1 -2.73 17.47 -18.00
C MET A 1 -3.98 17.92 -17.28
N PHE A 2 -4.93 17.05 -16.98
CA PHE A 2 -6.20 17.46 -16.36
C PHE A 2 -5.95 17.84 -14.89
N ASP A 3 -6.28 19.06 -14.49
CA ASP A 3 -6.09 19.56 -13.13
C ASP A 3 -7.43 19.51 -12.37
N PHE A 4 -7.50 18.66 -11.35
CA PHE A 4 -8.71 18.47 -10.55
C PHE A 4 -8.96 19.63 -9.56
N SER A 5 -8.00 20.54 -9.36
CA SER A 5 -8.18 21.71 -8.50
C SER A 5 -9.33 22.61 -8.98
N ILE A 6 -9.64 22.60 -10.28
CA ILE A 6 -10.78 23.31 -10.87
C ILE A 6 -12.11 22.77 -10.31
N VAL A 7 -12.23 21.45 -10.18
CA VAL A 7 -13.46 20.80 -9.68
C VAL A 7 -13.62 21.08 -8.18
N THR A 8 -12.54 20.96 -7.42
CA THR A 8 -12.59 21.21 -5.97
C THR A 8 -12.89 22.67 -5.66
N SER A 9 -12.31 23.62 -6.39
CA SER A 9 -12.60 25.06 -6.22
C SER A 9 -14.04 25.42 -6.63
N TRP A 10 -14.58 24.77 -7.66
CA TRP A 10 -15.99 24.94 -8.05
C TRP A 10 -16.94 24.43 -6.96
N ILE A 11 -16.69 23.24 -6.39
CA ILE A 11 -17.48 22.67 -5.28
C ILE A 11 -17.43 23.61 -4.07
N HIS A 12 -16.22 24.08 -3.71
CA HIS A 12 -16.04 25.03 -2.62
C HIS A 12 -16.84 26.33 -2.84
N GLY A 13 -16.76 26.92 -4.02
CA GLY A 13 -17.53 28.12 -4.39
C GLY A 13 -19.04 27.91 -4.31
N LEU A 14 -19.53 26.74 -4.72
CA LEU A 14 -20.94 26.41 -4.66
C LEU A 14 -21.43 26.22 -3.21
N LEU A 15 -20.67 25.53 -2.38
CA LEU A 15 -21.04 25.32 -0.97
C LEU A 15 -20.97 26.61 -0.15
N THR A 16 -19.96 27.43 -0.35
CA THR A 16 -19.82 28.73 0.34
C THR A 16 -20.86 29.76 -0.08
N SER A 17 -21.46 29.65 -1.27
CA SER A 17 -22.58 30.48 -1.70
C SER A 17 -23.91 30.11 -1.03
N LEU A 18 -24.07 28.84 -0.58
CA LEU A 18 -25.30 28.31 0.00
C LEU A 18 -25.29 28.32 1.53
N MET A 19 -24.14 28.30 2.17
CA MET A 19 -23.97 28.03 3.61
C MET A 19 -22.85 28.88 4.22
N PRO A 20 -22.83 29.08 5.57
CA PRO A 20 -21.70 29.67 6.28
C PRO A 20 -20.42 28.87 6.05
N VAL A 21 -19.27 29.55 5.90
CA VAL A 21 -17.97 28.96 5.53
C VAL A 21 -17.59 27.77 6.42
N GLY A 22 -17.82 27.83 7.74
CA GLY A 22 -17.50 26.73 8.65
C GLY A 22 -18.31 25.44 8.37
N LEU A 23 -19.59 25.58 7.99
CA LEU A 23 -20.44 24.43 7.65
C LEU A 23 -20.07 23.87 6.27
N ALA A 24 -19.72 24.75 5.32
CA ALA A 24 -19.27 24.36 3.99
C ALA A 24 -17.98 23.50 4.09
N VAL A 25 -16.97 23.95 4.84
CA VAL A 25 -15.73 23.19 5.05
C VAL A 25 -15.99 21.85 5.74
N PHE A 26 -16.89 21.82 6.74
CA PHE A 26 -17.24 20.55 7.39
C PHE A 26 -17.88 19.55 6.40
N LEU A 27 -18.81 20.02 5.55
CA LEU A 27 -19.42 19.16 4.52
C LEU A 27 -18.42 18.70 3.48
N GLU A 28 -17.48 19.55 3.06
CA GLU A 28 -16.38 19.17 2.16
C GLU A 28 -15.53 18.04 2.77
N CYS A 29 -15.14 18.16 4.03
CA CYS A 29 -14.41 17.10 4.72
C CYS A 29 -15.19 15.78 4.76
N VAL A 30 -16.52 15.83 5.01
CA VAL A 30 -17.37 14.64 5.00
C VAL A 30 -17.45 14.03 3.59
N ILE A 31 -17.65 14.85 2.56
CA ILE A 31 -17.70 14.39 1.15
C ILE A 31 -16.37 13.73 0.77
N VAL A 32 -15.23 14.36 1.05
CA VAL A 32 -13.91 13.81 0.77
C VAL A 32 -13.70 12.49 1.52
N GLY A 33 -14.08 12.42 2.80
CA GLY A 33 -14.00 11.18 3.59
C GLY A 33 -14.85 10.04 3.01
N VAL A 34 -16.08 10.33 2.59
CA VAL A 34 -16.95 9.33 1.94
C VAL A 34 -16.38 8.89 0.60
N CYS A 35 -15.88 9.81 -0.22
CA CYS A 35 -15.24 9.48 -1.50
C CYS A 35 -13.99 8.62 -1.30
N LEU A 36 -13.17 8.92 -0.29
CA LEU A 36 -11.99 8.13 0.07
C LEU A 36 -12.39 6.69 0.45
N LEU A 37 -13.39 6.52 1.32
CA LEU A 37 -13.85 5.18 1.74
C LEU A 37 -14.47 4.40 0.58
N LEU A 38 -15.20 5.05 -0.32
CA LEU A 38 -15.72 4.40 -1.54
C LEU A 38 -14.58 3.95 -2.46
N MET A 39 -13.57 4.81 -2.68
CA MET A 39 -12.41 4.47 -3.49
C MET A 39 -11.61 3.32 -2.85
N TYR A 40 -11.43 3.35 -1.53
CA TYR A 40 -10.83 2.27 -0.75
C TYR A 40 -11.54 0.93 -0.96
N ALA A 41 -12.89 0.92 -0.88
CA ALA A 41 -13.69 -0.28 -1.10
C ALA A 41 -13.60 -0.79 -2.54
N VAL A 42 -13.62 0.09 -3.53
CA VAL A 42 -13.48 -0.27 -4.96
C VAL A 42 -12.10 -0.89 -5.21
N ILE A 43 -11.04 -0.28 -4.69
CA ILE A 43 -9.67 -0.82 -4.81
C ILE A 43 -9.58 -2.21 -4.16
N ALA A 44 -10.14 -2.40 -2.96
CA ALA A 44 -10.17 -3.71 -2.30
C ALA A 44 -10.84 -4.79 -3.18
N ILE A 45 -12.00 -4.47 -3.77
CA ILE A 45 -12.73 -5.38 -4.68
C ILE A 45 -11.88 -5.72 -5.90
N LEU A 46 -11.24 -4.72 -6.52
CA LEU A 46 -10.38 -4.91 -7.68
C LEU A 46 -9.16 -5.77 -7.35
N MET A 47 -8.53 -5.53 -6.21
CA MET A 47 -7.34 -6.27 -5.77
C MET A 47 -7.67 -7.74 -5.52
N ILE A 48 -8.75 -8.05 -4.82
CA ILE A 48 -9.21 -9.42 -4.57
C ILE A 48 -9.56 -10.13 -5.89
N PHE A 49 -10.23 -9.42 -6.80
CA PHE A 49 -10.54 -9.97 -8.13
C PHE A 49 -9.28 -10.28 -8.94
N MET A 50 -8.34 -9.33 -9.00
CA MET A 50 -7.06 -9.51 -9.68
C MET A 50 -6.29 -10.70 -9.14
N GLU A 51 -6.16 -10.83 -7.82
CA GLU A 51 -5.44 -11.96 -7.23
C GLU A 51 -6.04 -13.32 -7.63
N ARG A 52 -7.36 -13.44 -7.60
CA ARG A 52 -8.04 -14.69 -8.02
C ARG A 52 -7.81 -15.02 -9.50
N LYS A 53 -7.75 -14.01 -10.38
CA LYS A 53 -7.48 -14.22 -11.81
C LYS A 53 -6.02 -14.54 -12.08
N VAL A 54 -5.11 -13.79 -11.46
CA VAL A 54 -3.66 -14.00 -11.61
C VAL A 54 -3.26 -15.37 -11.05
N CYS A 55 -3.72 -15.72 -9.85
CA CYS A 55 -3.51 -17.05 -9.26
C CYS A 55 -4.00 -18.18 -10.18
N ALA A 56 -5.20 -18.04 -10.74
CA ALA A 56 -5.77 -19.04 -11.63
C ALA A 56 -4.91 -19.20 -12.91
N ALA A 57 -4.40 -18.10 -13.46
CA ALA A 57 -3.53 -18.14 -14.64
C ALA A 57 -2.21 -18.89 -14.35
N PHE A 58 -1.56 -18.62 -13.19
CA PHE A 58 -0.35 -19.34 -12.78
C PHE A 58 -0.60 -20.84 -12.52
N GLN A 59 -1.77 -21.19 -12.06
CA GLN A 59 -2.16 -22.58 -11.82
C GLN A 59 -2.77 -23.27 -13.05
N CYS A 60 -2.72 -22.65 -14.24
CA CYS A 60 -3.29 -23.17 -15.49
C CYS A 60 -4.77 -23.56 -15.37
N ARG A 61 -5.58 -22.81 -14.57
CA ARG A 61 -7.02 -23.01 -14.39
C ARG A 61 -7.81 -21.75 -14.65
N LEU A 62 -9.12 -21.88 -14.87
CA LEU A 62 -10.03 -20.76 -14.97
C LEU A 62 -10.35 -20.22 -13.57
N GLY A 63 -10.17 -18.91 -13.39
CA GLY A 63 -10.64 -18.20 -12.19
C GLY A 63 -12.16 -18.11 -12.15
N PRO A 64 -12.75 -17.31 -11.21
CA PRO A 64 -14.19 -17.12 -11.13
C PRO A 64 -14.73 -16.58 -12.47
N VAL A 65 -15.77 -17.25 -13.02
CA VAL A 65 -16.35 -16.90 -14.35
C VAL A 65 -17.88 -16.84 -14.31
N ARG A 66 -18.53 -17.52 -13.33
CA ARG A 66 -19.98 -17.76 -13.39
C ARG A 66 -20.83 -16.59 -12.89
N VAL A 67 -20.35 -15.78 -11.95
CA VAL A 67 -21.14 -14.71 -11.32
C VAL A 67 -20.79 -13.37 -11.96
N GLY A 68 -21.68 -12.86 -12.78
CA GLY A 68 -21.50 -11.65 -13.59
C GLY A 68 -20.57 -11.85 -14.78
N PRO A 69 -20.32 -10.78 -15.59
CA PRO A 69 -19.42 -10.85 -16.72
C PRO A 69 -18.01 -11.24 -16.25
N TRP A 70 -17.52 -12.39 -16.71
CA TRP A 70 -16.19 -12.92 -16.38
C TRP A 70 -15.91 -13.09 -14.86
N GLY A 71 -16.96 -13.19 -14.03
CA GLY A 71 -16.85 -13.40 -12.59
C GLY A 71 -16.57 -12.14 -11.77
N THR A 72 -16.79 -10.94 -12.32
CA THR A 72 -16.54 -9.65 -11.64
C THR A 72 -17.38 -9.46 -10.39
N LEU A 73 -18.64 -9.96 -10.39
CA LEU A 73 -19.55 -9.83 -9.26
C LEU A 73 -19.28 -10.84 -8.12
N GLN A 74 -18.37 -11.80 -8.31
CA GLN A 74 -18.08 -12.83 -7.31
C GLN A 74 -17.59 -12.22 -5.99
N VAL A 75 -16.72 -11.20 -6.05
CA VAL A 75 -16.18 -10.53 -4.85
C VAL A 75 -17.29 -9.82 -4.08
N ILE A 76 -18.25 -9.21 -4.78
CA ILE A 76 -19.40 -8.55 -4.14
C ILE A 76 -20.27 -9.59 -3.41
N CYS A 77 -20.51 -10.75 -4.01
CA CYS A 77 -21.22 -11.84 -3.33
C CYS A 77 -20.47 -12.33 -2.08
N ASP A 78 -19.14 -12.37 -2.14
CA ASP A 78 -18.34 -12.75 -0.97
C ASP A 78 -18.42 -11.72 0.15
N VAL A 79 -18.47 -10.42 -0.16
CA VAL A 79 -18.71 -9.34 0.83
C VAL A 79 -20.09 -9.53 1.49
N PHE A 80 -21.15 -9.76 0.71
CA PHE A 80 -22.49 -10.04 1.27
C PHE A 80 -22.49 -11.28 2.17
N LYS A 81 -21.79 -12.33 1.78
CA LYS A 81 -21.65 -13.53 2.62
C LYS A 81 -20.95 -13.22 3.94
N MET A 82 -19.91 -12.40 3.95
CA MET A 82 -19.20 -11.99 5.17
C MET A 82 -20.09 -11.13 6.09
N LEU A 83 -20.91 -10.24 5.51
CA LEU A 83 -21.86 -9.41 6.26
C LEU A 83 -23.00 -10.20 6.92
N THR A 84 -23.47 -11.27 6.26
CA THR A 84 -24.56 -12.13 6.78
C THR A 84 -24.07 -13.25 7.70
N LYS A 85 -22.74 -13.50 7.73
CA LYS A 85 -22.15 -14.55 8.57
C LYS A 85 -22.12 -14.12 10.03
N GLU A 86 -22.44 -15.06 10.93
CA GLU A 86 -22.44 -14.84 12.39
C GLU A 86 -21.03 -14.47 12.88
N ILE A 87 -20.96 -13.44 13.74
CA ILE A 87 -19.74 -13.03 14.43
C ILE A 87 -19.63 -13.82 15.73
N ILE A 88 -18.71 -14.77 15.76
CA ILE A 88 -18.46 -15.62 16.92
C ILE A 88 -17.41 -14.95 17.80
N THR A 89 -17.72 -14.75 19.07
CA THR A 89 -16.78 -14.23 20.07
C THR A 89 -16.45 -15.29 21.10
N ILE A 90 -15.16 -15.44 21.42
CA ILE A 90 -14.67 -16.45 22.36
C ILE A 90 -15.01 -16.00 23.79
N ARG A 91 -15.50 -16.91 24.64
CA ARG A 91 -15.87 -16.58 26.04
C ARG A 91 -14.69 -16.11 26.90
N ARG A 92 -13.47 -16.58 26.62
CA ARG A 92 -12.26 -16.29 27.38
C ARG A 92 -11.39 -15.20 26.76
N SER A 93 -11.83 -14.56 25.65
CA SER A 93 -11.13 -13.44 25.03
C SER A 93 -11.36 -12.15 25.79
N ASP A 94 -10.41 -11.22 25.69
CA ASP A 94 -10.64 -9.83 26.09
C ASP A 94 -11.51 -9.16 25.02
N ARG A 95 -12.82 -9.06 25.30
CA ARG A 95 -13.82 -8.62 24.32
C ARG A 95 -13.56 -7.22 23.77
N PHE A 96 -13.02 -6.31 24.61
CA PHE A 96 -12.76 -4.93 24.18
C PHE A 96 -11.62 -4.91 23.17
N LEU A 97 -10.47 -5.49 23.51
CA LEU A 97 -9.30 -5.55 22.63
C LEU A 97 -9.56 -6.41 21.38
N TYR A 98 -10.28 -7.53 21.55
CA TYR A 98 -10.66 -8.42 20.44
C TYR A 98 -11.48 -7.70 19.38
N ASN A 99 -12.48 -6.91 19.79
CA ASN A 99 -13.30 -6.13 18.85
C ASN A 99 -12.54 -4.92 18.29
N LEU A 100 -11.65 -4.30 19.05
CA LEU A 100 -10.91 -3.11 18.64
C LEU A 100 -9.83 -3.40 17.58
N ALA A 101 -9.18 -4.56 17.67
CA ALA A 101 -8.04 -4.90 16.83
C ALA A 101 -8.30 -4.77 15.30
N PRO A 102 -9.37 -5.33 14.72
CA PRO A 102 -9.63 -5.20 13.28
C PRO A 102 -9.89 -3.74 12.86
N TYR A 103 -10.48 -2.92 13.74
CA TYR A 103 -10.70 -1.49 13.45
C TYR A 103 -9.39 -0.69 13.45
N ILE A 104 -8.42 -1.03 14.31
CA ILE A 104 -7.10 -0.40 14.30
C ILE A 104 -6.37 -0.72 12.99
N VAL A 105 -6.40 -1.97 12.55
CA VAL A 105 -5.72 -2.39 11.30
C VAL A 105 -6.33 -1.69 10.08
N ILE A 106 -7.67 -1.63 9.98
CA ILE A 106 -8.31 -0.96 8.84
C ILE A 106 -8.10 0.57 8.91
N LEU A 107 -8.10 1.17 10.10
CA LEU A 107 -7.82 2.60 10.27
C LEU A 107 -6.42 2.94 9.78
N ALA A 108 -5.41 2.16 10.17
CA ALA A 108 -4.03 2.32 9.71
C ALA A 108 -3.93 2.24 8.17
N SER A 109 -4.59 1.25 7.58
CA SER A 109 -4.65 1.06 6.13
C SER A 109 -5.34 2.22 5.40
N VAL A 110 -6.46 2.74 5.93
CA VAL A 110 -7.15 3.91 5.37
C VAL A 110 -6.30 5.16 5.46
N LEU A 111 -5.61 5.40 6.58
CA LEU A 111 -4.71 6.55 6.75
C LEU A 111 -3.54 6.48 5.77
N ALA A 112 -2.92 5.32 5.61
CA ALA A 112 -1.85 5.12 4.64
C ALA A 112 -2.33 5.33 3.19
N PHE A 113 -3.53 4.82 2.86
CA PHE A 113 -4.16 5.01 1.55
C PHE A 113 -4.46 6.49 1.26
N ALA A 114 -4.90 7.26 2.26
CA ALA A 114 -5.22 8.68 2.12
C ALA A 114 -4.00 9.56 1.77
N CYS A 115 -2.78 9.08 2.05
CA CYS A 115 -1.54 9.80 1.73
C CYS A 115 -1.11 9.65 0.27
N LEU A 116 -1.71 8.73 -0.51
CA LEU A 116 -1.31 8.50 -1.88
C LEU A 116 -1.80 9.64 -2.80
N PRO A 117 -0.89 10.35 -3.47
CA PRO A 117 -1.26 11.36 -4.44
C PRO A 117 -1.62 10.68 -5.78
N VAL A 118 -2.89 10.68 -6.13
CA VAL A 118 -3.39 10.00 -7.34
C VAL A 118 -3.18 10.83 -8.60
N ASN A 119 -3.36 12.14 -8.49
CA ASN A 119 -3.16 13.10 -9.59
C ASN A 119 -2.95 14.49 -9.01
N LYS A 120 -2.46 15.43 -9.83
CA LYS A 120 -2.35 16.83 -9.46
C LYS A 120 -3.72 17.41 -9.08
N GLY A 121 -3.84 17.93 -7.85
CA GLY A 121 -5.10 18.42 -7.30
C GLY A 121 -6.12 17.33 -6.89
N LEU A 122 -5.75 16.05 -6.93
CA LEU A 122 -6.53 14.94 -6.41
C LEU A 122 -5.73 14.23 -5.31
N GLU A 123 -5.52 14.94 -4.24
CA GLU A 123 -4.77 14.53 -3.06
C GLU A 123 -5.66 14.76 -1.83
N VAL A 124 -5.77 13.75 -0.97
CA VAL A 124 -6.60 13.88 0.24
C VAL A 124 -5.78 14.48 1.37
N LEU A 125 -4.55 14.00 1.55
CA LEU A 125 -3.61 14.46 2.57
C LEU A 125 -2.25 14.71 1.92
N ASP A 126 -1.91 15.97 1.68
CA ASP A 126 -0.58 16.39 1.20
C ASP A 126 0.13 17.21 2.27
N PHE A 127 0.93 16.54 3.08
CA PHE A 127 1.70 17.14 4.16
C PHE A 127 3.16 17.33 3.75
N ASN A 128 3.80 18.39 4.26
CA ASN A 128 5.25 18.58 4.10
C ASN A 128 6.09 17.39 4.61
N VAL A 129 5.54 16.60 5.55
CA VAL A 129 6.13 15.38 6.12
C VAL A 129 5.33 14.12 5.73
N GLY A 130 4.73 14.10 4.54
CA GLY A 130 3.83 13.04 4.08
C GLY A 130 4.45 11.64 4.15
N VAL A 131 5.70 11.50 3.76
CA VAL A 131 6.45 10.22 3.83
C VAL A 131 6.54 9.72 5.28
N PHE A 132 6.89 10.59 6.23
CA PHE A 132 6.97 10.22 7.63
C PHE A 132 5.61 9.83 8.21
N PHE A 133 4.55 10.57 7.84
CA PHE A 133 3.19 10.25 8.25
C PHE A 133 2.74 8.88 7.74
N LEU A 134 3.06 8.53 6.48
CA LEU A 134 2.74 7.22 5.91
C LEU A 134 3.41 6.09 6.71
N MET A 135 4.71 6.22 7.03
CA MET A 135 5.43 5.24 7.84
C MET A 135 4.82 5.11 9.26
N ALA A 136 4.46 6.23 9.88
CA ALA A 136 3.81 6.21 11.18
C ALA A 136 2.40 5.55 11.14
N ALA A 137 1.66 5.75 10.04
CA ALA A 137 0.36 5.11 9.84
C ALA A 137 0.47 3.59 9.66
N SER A 138 1.48 3.11 8.91
CA SER A 138 1.71 1.66 8.75
C SER A 138 2.08 0.99 10.08
N SER A 139 2.90 1.62 10.90
CA SER A 139 3.28 1.12 12.24
C SER A 139 2.08 0.88 13.17
N ILE A 140 1.02 1.69 13.07
CA ILE A 140 -0.23 1.48 13.84
C ILE A 140 -0.88 0.12 13.47
N GLY A 141 -0.78 -0.30 12.21
CA GLY A 141 -1.28 -1.58 11.74
C GLY A 141 -0.65 -2.77 12.47
N VAL A 142 0.64 -2.70 12.75
CA VAL A 142 1.38 -3.73 13.52
C VAL A 142 0.80 -3.91 14.92
N VAL A 143 0.48 -2.79 15.59
CA VAL A 143 -0.16 -2.80 16.92
C VAL A 143 -1.51 -3.52 16.85
N GLY A 144 -2.30 -3.27 15.79
CA GLY A 144 -3.60 -3.93 15.60
C GLY A 144 -3.46 -5.46 15.46
N ILE A 145 -2.48 -5.94 14.71
CA ILE A 145 -2.21 -7.39 14.52
C ILE A 145 -1.75 -8.04 15.85
N LEU A 146 -0.85 -7.37 16.59
CA LEU A 146 -0.39 -7.86 17.89
C LEU A 146 -1.55 -7.95 18.90
N LEU A 147 -2.43 -6.94 18.93
CA LEU A 147 -3.63 -6.95 19.78
C LEU A 147 -4.60 -8.06 19.37
N ALA A 148 -4.75 -8.33 18.07
CA ALA A 148 -5.61 -9.41 17.60
C ALA A 148 -5.16 -10.77 18.11
N GLY A 149 -3.88 -11.09 18.03
CA GLY A 149 -3.33 -12.34 18.54
C GLY A 149 -3.36 -12.45 20.05
N TRP A 150 -3.05 -11.36 20.75
CA TRP A 150 -3.06 -11.32 22.20
C TRP A 150 -4.46 -11.52 22.80
N SER A 151 -5.46 -10.79 22.28
CA SER A 151 -6.83 -10.79 22.80
C SER A 151 -7.58 -12.09 22.50
N SER A 152 -7.16 -12.87 21.50
CA SER A 152 -7.80 -14.12 21.10
C SER A 152 -7.68 -15.25 22.13
N ASN A 153 -6.77 -15.14 23.10
CA ASN A 153 -6.47 -16.17 24.09
C ASN A 153 -6.23 -17.58 23.49
N ASN A 154 -5.66 -17.63 22.30
CA ASN A 154 -5.25 -18.84 21.61
C ASN A 154 -3.73 -18.85 21.40
N LYS A 155 -3.07 -19.97 21.71
CA LYS A 155 -1.60 -20.10 21.60
C LYS A 155 -1.13 -19.94 20.15
N TYR A 156 -1.85 -20.49 19.18
CA TYR A 156 -1.49 -20.38 17.76
C TYR A 156 -1.66 -18.96 17.25
N SER A 157 -2.74 -18.28 17.64
CA SER A 157 -3.00 -16.89 17.30
C SER A 157 -1.93 -15.96 17.87
N LEU A 158 -1.53 -16.18 19.12
CA LEU A 158 -0.46 -15.41 19.77
C LEU A 158 0.89 -15.60 19.06
N ILE A 159 1.28 -16.84 18.75
CA ILE A 159 2.53 -17.13 18.05
C ILE A 159 2.49 -16.50 16.63
N GLY A 160 1.36 -16.58 15.92
CA GLY A 160 1.17 -15.95 14.62
C GLY A 160 1.36 -14.44 14.67
N ALA A 161 0.73 -13.78 15.64
CA ALA A 161 0.85 -12.34 15.83
C ALA A 161 2.30 -11.91 16.20
N MET A 162 2.98 -12.66 17.05
CA MET A 162 4.38 -12.38 17.40
C MET A 162 5.33 -12.54 16.20
N ARG A 163 5.10 -13.55 15.36
CA ARG A 163 5.87 -13.73 14.12
C ARG A 163 5.61 -12.59 13.13
N SER A 164 4.34 -12.19 12.97
CA SER A 164 3.97 -11.06 12.11
C SER A 164 4.59 -9.76 12.61
N GLY A 165 4.45 -9.45 13.90
CA GLY A 165 5.01 -8.25 14.48
C GLY A 165 6.53 -8.18 14.33
N ALA A 166 7.25 -9.27 14.60
CA ALA A 166 8.70 -9.33 14.41
C ALA A 166 9.11 -9.11 12.95
N GLN A 167 8.36 -9.66 11.98
CA GLN A 167 8.58 -9.46 10.56
C GLN A 167 8.33 -8.01 10.16
N MET A 168 7.14 -7.47 10.42
CA MET A 168 6.75 -6.12 9.99
C MET A 168 7.67 -5.05 10.58
N ILE A 169 7.94 -5.08 11.90
CA ILE A 169 8.85 -4.12 12.56
C ILE A 169 10.26 -4.17 11.96
N SER A 170 10.76 -5.37 11.64
CA SER A 170 12.09 -5.49 11.03
C SER A 170 12.13 -4.89 9.62
N TYR A 171 11.19 -5.24 8.77
CA TYR A 171 11.17 -4.81 7.36
C TYR A 171 10.78 -3.35 7.17
N GLU A 172 10.04 -2.74 8.12
CA GLU A 172 9.76 -1.32 8.16
C GLU A 172 11.04 -0.48 8.15
N LEU A 173 12.12 -0.96 8.81
CA LEU A 173 13.41 -0.29 8.79
C LEU A 173 14.02 -0.24 7.38
N SER A 174 13.99 -1.33 6.61
CA SER A 174 14.51 -1.37 5.24
C SER A 174 13.65 -0.55 4.26
N ILE A 175 12.33 -0.54 4.45
CA ILE A 175 11.43 0.35 3.69
C ILE A 175 11.82 1.80 3.97
N GLY A 176 11.96 2.18 5.24
CA GLY A 176 12.36 3.53 5.64
C GLY A 176 13.70 3.95 5.03
N LEU A 177 14.72 3.08 5.05
CA LEU A 177 16.01 3.35 4.43
C LEU A 177 15.93 3.53 2.91
N SER A 178 15.13 2.72 2.22
CA SER A 178 14.95 2.82 0.77
C SER A 178 14.22 4.11 0.37
N ILE A 179 13.19 4.49 1.10
CA ILE A 179 12.48 5.76 0.87
C ILE A 179 13.38 6.95 1.21
N LEU A 180 14.12 6.89 2.33
CA LEU A 180 15.05 7.95 2.74
C LEU A 180 16.13 8.20 1.67
N THR A 181 16.56 7.16 0.94
CA THR A 181 17.50 7.31 -0.18
C THR A 181 16.96 8.26 -1.25
N ILE A 182 15.66 8.22 -1.54
CA ILE A 182 15.02 9.12 -2.51
C ILE A 182 14.74 10.49 -1.88
N VAL A 183 14.37 10.54 -0.60
CA VAL A 183 14.21 11.82 0.13
C VAL A 183 15.52 12.63 0.13
N VAL A 184 16.67 11.98 0.29
CA VAL A 184 17.98 12.63 0.18
C VAL A 184 18.25 13.17 -1.23
N LEU A 185 17.77 12.48 -2.28
CA LEU A 185 17.89 12.96 -3.66
C LEU A 185 16.96 14.15 -3.94
N THR A 186 15.77 14.18 -3.34
CA THR A 186 14.73 15.18 -3.61
C THR A 186 14.72 16.33 -2.61
N ASP A 187 15.38 16.20 -1.46
CA ASP A 187 15.37 17.19 -0.37
C ASP A 187 13.95 17.60 0.06
N THR A 188 12.98 16.66 -0.01
CA THR A 188 11.58 16.89 0.40
C THR A 188 10.94 15.59 0.83
N MET A 189 9.99 15.66 1.79
CA MET A 189 9.17 14.53 2.24
C MET A 189 7.72 14.62 1.77
N GLN A 190 7.37 15.63 0.98
CA GLN A 190 6.05 15.84 0.43
C GLN A 190 5.89 15.01 -0.86
N PHE A 191 4.86 14.16 -0.93
CA PHE A 191 4.68 13.27 -2.07
C PHE A 191 4.44 13.99 -3.39
N SER A 192 3.63 15.05 -3.38
CA SER A 192 3.35 15.83 -4.58
C SER A 192 4.62 16.48 -5.15
N GLU A 193 5.50 17.00 -4.28
CA GLU A 193 6.76 17.59 -4.69
C GLU A 193 7.76 16.54 -5.19
N ILE A 194 7.82 15.36 -4.55
CA ILE A 194 8.65 14.23 -5.02
C ILE A 194 8.23 13.84 -6.45
N VAL A 195 6.93 13.78 -6.74
CA VAL A 195 6.45 13.49 -8.10
C VAL A 195 6.77 14.63 -9.06
N ALA A 196 6.58 15.89 -8.66
CA ALA A 196 6.89 17.04 -9.50
C ALA A 196 8.37 17.10 -9.93
N ARG A 197 9.31 16.70 -9.06
CA ARG A 197 10.74 16.62 -9.38
C ARG A 197 11.10 15.48 -10.36
N GLN A 198 10.15 14.59 -10.67
CA GLN A 198 10.32 13.54 -11.67
C GLN A 198 9.80 13.92 -13.07
N ALA A 199 9.46 15.21 -13.28
CA ALA A 199 8.94 15.68 -14.57
C ALA A 199 9.86 15.38 -15.76
N ASP A 200 11.18 15.44 -15.57
CA ASP A 200 12.17 15.19 -16.63
C ASP A 200 12.62 13.71 -16.71
N GLY A 201 12.03 12.82 -15.94
CA GLY A 201 12.34 11.38 -15.93
C GLY A 201 12.23 10.73 -14.55
N TRP A 202 11.93 9.46 -14.54
CA TRP A 202 11.72 8.68 -13.31
C TRP A 202 13.01 8.50 -12.52
N PHE A 203 12.93 8.54 -11.19
CA PHE A 203 14.11 8.39 -10.33
C PHE A 203 14.80 7.04 -10.45
N ILE A 204 14.09 5.98 -10.81
CA ILE A 204 14.71 4.68 -11.05
C ILE A 204 15.83 4.74 -12.11
N PHE A 205 15.73 5.68 -13.06
CA PHE A 205 16.75 5.90 -14.10
C PHE A 205 17.69 7.07 -13.76
N LYS A 206 17.13 8.20 -13.27
CA LYS A 206 17.89 9.41 -12.93
C LYS A 206 18.76 9.27 -11.68
N GLY A 207 18.29 8.52 -10.68
CA GLY A 207 19.02 8.31 -9.42
C GLY A 207 20.15 7.30 -9.51
N HIS A 208 20.55 6.91 -10.73
CA HIS A 208 21.61 5.93 -11.00
C HIS A 208 21.44 4.60 -10.24
N VAL A 209 22.57 3.93 -9.95
CA VAL A 209 22.59 2.65 -9.26
C VAL A 209 21.94 2.71 -7.86
N PRO A 210 22.15 3.75 -7.03
CA PRO A 210 21.52 3.80 -5.70
C PRO A 210 19.99 3.82 -5.73
N ALA A 211 19.37 4.51 -6.68
CA ALA A 211 17.91 4.52 -6.77
C ALA A 211 17.35 3.15 -7.21
N LEU A 212 18.02 2.46 -8.12
CA LEU A 212 17.64 1.12 -8.55
C LEU A 212 17.78 0.11 -7.41
N VAL A 213 18.88 0.16 -6.64
CA VAL A 213 19.08 -0.69 -5.46
C VAL A 213 18.02 -0.40 -4.40
N ALA A 214 17.72 0.88 -4.13
CA ALA A 214 16.65 1.28 -3.21
C ALA A 214 15.28 0.74 -3.66
N PHE A 215 14.97 0.78 -4.96
CA PHE A 215 13.73 0.22 -5.50
C PHE A 215 13.63 -1.30 -5.28
N VAL A 216 14.71 -2.05 -5.51
CA VAL A 216 14.72 -3.50 -5.27
C VAL A 216 14.54 -3.82 -3.78
N ILE A 217 15.26 -3.10 -2.88
CA ILE A 217 15.09 -3.25 -1.43
C ILE A 217 13.64 -2.94 -1.04
N TYR A 218 13.07 -1.85 -1.57
CA TYR A 218 11.69 -1.46 -1.30
C TYR A 218 10.69 -2.54 -1.73
N LEU A 219 10.85 -3.15 -2.90
CA LEU A 219 9.95 -4.22 -3.37
C LEU A 219 10.02 -5.47 -2.48
N ILE A 220 11.22 -5.87 -2.05
CA ILE A 220 11.40 -7.02 -1.17
C ILE A 220 10.79 -6.73 0.20
N ALA A 221 11.13 -5.59 0.80
CA ALA A 221 10.66 -5.21 2.12
C ALA A 221 9.16 -4.90 2.15
N GLY A 222 8.64 -4.23 1.12
CA GLY A 222 7.21 -3.94 0.99
C GLY A 222 6.35 -5.20 0.83
N ASN A 223 6.86 -6.24 0.13
CA ASN A 223 6.17 -7.53 0.06
C ASN A 223 6.13 -8.22 1.43
N ALA A 224 7.20 -8.09 2.22
CA ALA A 224 7.27 -8.62 3.57
C ALA A 224 6.37 -7.85 4.56
N GLU A 225 6.21 -6.52 4.41
CA GLU A 225 5.31 -5.70 5.23
C GLU A 225 3.85 -6.10 5.05
N VAL A 226 3.45 -6.45 3.83
CA VAL A 226 2.07 -6.91 3.54
C VAL A 226 1.84 -8.37 3.93
N ASN A 227 2.81 -9.05 4.53
CA ASN A 227 2.74 -10.47 4.95
C ASN A 227 2.37 -11.43 3.82
N ARG A 228 2.80 -11.16 2.58
CA ARG A 228 2.50 -12.01 1.43
C ARG A 228 3.66 -12.91 1.03
N GLY A 229 3.34 -14.05 0.44
CA GLY A 229 4.36 -14.98 -0.04
C GLY A 229 5.48 -14.32 -0.85
N PRO A 230 6.74 -14.68 -0.61
CA PRO A 230 7.28 -15.76 0.23
C PRO A 230 7.35 -15.47 1.75
N PHE A 231 6.92 -14.29 2.21
CA PHE A 231 6.98 -13.80 3.59
C PHE A 231 5.66 -14.02 4.37
N ASP A 232 4.85 -14.99 4.00
CA ASP A 232 3.55 -15.31 4.58
C ASP A 232 3.70 -16.21 5.83
N LEU A 233 4.41 -15.71 6.84
CA LEU A 233 4.57 -16.40 8.13
C LEU A 233 3.40 -16.28 9.09
N PRO A 234 2.67 -15.15 9.10
CA PRO A 234 1.55 -14.96 10.04
C PRO A 234 0.41 -15.91 9.81
N GLU A 235 0.13 -16.24 8.52
CA GLU A 235 -0.98 -17.07 8.09
C GLU A 235 -0.61 -18.53 7.89
N ALA A 236 0.64 -18.92 8.14
CA ALA A 236 1.18 -20.26 7.86
C ALA A 236 0.19 -21.38 8.16
N GLU A 237 -0.75 -21.68 7.23
CA GLU A 237 -1.83 -22.68 7.40
C GLU A 237 -1.30 -24.04 7.82
N SER A 238 -0.14 -24.43 7.30
CA SER A 238 0.51 -25.71 7.63
C SER A 238 1.10 -25.76 9.04
N GLU A 239 1.39 -24.61 9.69
CA GLU A 239 2.04 -24.54 11.00
C GLU A 239 1.11 -23.98 12.09
N LEU A 240 0.31 -22.97 11.78
CA LEU A 240 -0.44 -22.17 12.76
C LEU A 240 -1.95 -22.11 12.48
N THR A 241 -2.49 -23.00 11.65
CA THR A 241 -3.89 -23.07 11.23
C THR A 241 -4.29 -21.88 10.36
N ALA A 242 -4.40 -20.68 10.93
CA ALA A 242 -4.67 -19.43 10.23
C ALA A 242 -4.01 -18.23 10.93
N GLY A 243 -3.04 -18.49 11.79
CA GLY A 243 -2.26 -17.44 12.46
C GLY A 243 -3.07 -16.51 13.36
N TYR A 244 -2.80 -15.20 13.32
CA TYR A 244 -3.41 -14.22 14.23
C TYR A 244 -4.93 -14.07 14.09
N HIS A 245 -5.51 -14.39 12.92
CA HIS A 245 -6.95 -14.27 12.67
C HIS A 245 -7.72 -15.59 12.81
N THR A 246 -7.10 -16.64 13.36
CA THR A 246 -7.71 -18.00 13.53
C THR A 246 -9.09 -17.95 14.21
N GLU A 247 -9.26 -17.09 15.19
CA GLU A 247 -10.49 -17.03 15.99
C GLU A 247 -11.48 -15.97 15.47
N TYR A 248 -11.10 -15.19 14.48
CA TYR A 248 -11.98 -14.17 13.90
C TYR A 248 -12.93 -14.76 12.86
N SER A 249 -14.19 -14.33 12.88
CA SER A 249 -15.24 -14.78 11.96
C SER A 249 -16.04 -13.62 11.39
N GLY A 250 -16.80 -13.88 10.32
CA GLY A 250 -17.71 -12.92 9.70
C GLY A 250 -16.98 -11.64 9.25
N MET A 251 -17.57 -10.50 9.55
CA MET A 251 -17.04 -9.20 9.12
C MET A 251 -15.73 -8.82 9.81
N HIS A 252 -15.46 -9.28 11.04
CA HIS A 252 -14.18 -9.02 11.73
C HIS A 252 -13.00 -9.62 10.95
N PHE A 253 -13.14 -10.86 10.46
CA PHE A 253 -12.16 -11.45 9.55
C PHE A 253 -12.08 -10.67 8.22
N GLY A 254 -13.24 -10.25 7.69
CA GLY A 254 -13.30 -9.47 6.45
C GLY A 254 -12.52 -8.15 6.52
N LEU A 255 -12.52 -7.47 7.68
CA LEU A 255 -11.77 -6.22 7.87
C LEU A 255 -10.25 -6.43 7.76
N PHE A 256 -9.70 -7.48 8.37
CA PHE A 256 -8.27 -7.81 8.21
C PHE A 256 -7.93 -8.11 6.75
N TYR A 257 -8.75 -8.91 6.10
CA TYR A 257 -8.55 -9.31 4.70
C TYR A 257 -8.59 -8.12 3.74
N VAL A 258 -9.56 -7.22 3.90
CA VAL A 258 -9.67 -5.98 3.11
C VAL A 258 -8.45 -5.09 3.34
N ALA A 259 -8.03 -4.89 4.60
CA ALA A 259 -6.86 -4.08 4.93
C ALA A 259 -5.58 -4.62 4.28
N GLU A 260 -5.35 -5.93 4.31
CA GLU A 260 -4.21 -6.58 3.67
C GLU A 260 -4.15 -6.30 2.16
N PHE A 261 -5.29 -6.46 1.46
CA PHE A 261 -5.35 -6.20 0.02
C PHE A 261 -5.12 -4.75 -0.35
N VAL A 262 -5.66 -3.82 0.44
CA VAL A 262 -5.42 -2.39 0.19
C VAL A 262 -4.00 -2.01 0.57
N ASN A 263 -3.41 -2.58 1.62
CA ASN A 263 -2.00 -2.35 1.94
C ASN A 263 -1.08 -2.79 0.80
N LEU A 264 -1.38 -3.90 0.10
CA LEU A 264 -0.66 -4.27 -1.12
C LEU A 264 -0.73 -3.17 -2.19
N PHE A 265 -1.91 -2.55 -2.36
CA PHE A 265 -2.06 -1.43 -3.28
C PHE A 265 -1.31 -0.19 -2.77
N VAL A 266 -1.35 0.10 -1.47
CA VAL A 266 -0.61 1.23 -0.86
C VAL A 266 0.89 1.10 -1.10
N VAL A 267 1.49 -0.05 -0.77
CA VAL A 267 2.92 -0.32 -1.02
C VAL A 267 3.26 -0.14 -2.50
N SER A 268 2.42 -0.65 -3.39
CA SER A 268 2.61 -0.50 -4.84
C SER A 268 2.43 0.94 -5.32
N GLY A 269 1.48 1.68 -4.76
CA GLY A 269 1.25 3.09 -5.03
C GLY A 269 2.42 3.97 -4.57
N VAL A 270 2.98 3.70 -3.40
CA VAL A 270 4.19 4.37 -2.90
C VAL A 270 5.40 4.08 -3.80
N ALA A 271 5.58 2.82 -4.25
CA ALA A 271 6.61 2.49 -5.24
C ALA A 271 6.42 3.29 -6.54
N ALA A 272 5.18 3.40 -7.02
CA ALA A 272 4.86 4.17 -8.21
C ALA A 272 5.15 5.66 -8.04
N THR A 273 4.82 6.26 -6.88
CA THR A 273 5.03 7.68 -6.61
C THR A 273 6.50 8.03 -6.42
N ILE A 274 7.24 7.24 -5.65
CA ILE A 274 8.61 7.56 -5.26
C ILE A 274 9.62 7.22 -6.36
N PHE A 275 9.45 6.09 -7.06
CA PHE A 275 10.44 5.59 -8.01
C PHE A 275 10.04 5.75 -9.48
N LEU A 276 8.74 5.64 -9.78
CA LEU A 276 8.23 5.60 -11.16
C LEU A 276 7.49 6.89 -11.58
N GLY A 277 7.63 7.97 -10.83
CA GLY A 277 7.09 9.28 -11.19
C GLY A 277 5.58 9.46 -10.98
N GLY A 278 4.92 8.63 -10.14
CA GLY A 278 3.51 8.81 -9.80
C GLY A 278 2.60 8.99 -11.00
N TRP A 279 1.89 10.12 -11.06
CA TRP A 279 1.01 10.48 -12.18
C TRP A 279 1.74 11.06 -13.40
N MET A 280 3.07 11.32 -13.31
CA MET A 280 3.84 11.84 -14.43
C MET A 280 4.08 10.77 -15.49
N PRO A 281 3.90 11.06 -16.79
CA PRO A 281 4.27 10.16 -17.87
C PRO A 281 5.79 9.94 -17.92
N LEU A 282 6.23 8.97 -18.70
CA LEU A 282 7.64 8.79 -19.00
C LEU A 282 8.05 9.81 -20.08
N HIS A 283 8.89 10.75 -19.71
CA HIS A 283 9.52 11.68 -20.66
C HIS A 283 10.94 11.21 -21.00
N ILE A 284 11.27 11.22 -22.27
CA ILE A 284 12.60 10.89 -22.77
C ILE A 284 13.21 12.19 -23.34
N PRO A 285 14.36 12.63 -22.84
CA PRO A 285 15.04 13.81 -23.37
C PRO A 285 15.30 13.68 -24.88
N GLY A 286 14.94 14.70 -25.65
CA GLY A 286 15.15 14.73 -27.10
C GLY A 286 14.02 14.12 -27.98
N TRP A 287 12.96 13.56 -27.41
CA TRP A 287 11.83 12.96 -28.17
C TRP A 287 10.53 13.76 -27.94
N GLU A 288 10.50 15.00 -28.42
CA GLU A 288 9.35 15.90 -28.21
C GLU A 288 8.01 15.31 -28.68
N GLY A 289 7.98 14.63 -29.84
CA GLY A 289 6.76 14.02 -30.36
C GLY A 289 6.23 12.86 -29.50
N PHE A 290 7.12 12.06 -28.92
CA PHE A 290 6.76 11.01 -27.97
C PHE A 290 6.23 11.60 -26.66
N ASN A 291 6.93 12.60 -26.12
CA ASN A 291 6.54 13.27 -24.88
C ASN A 291 5.15 13.93 -25.01
N ALA A 292 4.87 14.60 -26.12
CA ALA A 292 3.57 15.21 -26.39
C ALA A 292 2.45 14.16 -26.49
N ALA A 293 2.72 12.99 -27.08
CA ALA A 293 1.75 11.88 -27.14
C ALA A 293 1.46 11.29 -25.74
N MET A 294 2.49 11.18 -24.89
CA MET A 294 2.34 10.70 -23.52
C MET A 294 1.56 11.68 -22.61
N ASP A 295 1.73 12.99 -22.83
CA ASP A 295 1.01 14.04 -22.12
C ASP A 295 -0.50 14.10 -22.42
N TYR A 296 -0.93 13.50 -23.54
CA TYR A 296 -2.35 13.40 -23.89
C TYR A 296 -3.12 12.47 -22.94
N ILE A 297 -2.44 11.50 -22.32
CA ILE A 297 -3.06 10.55 -21.41
C ILE A 297 -3.21 11.20 -20.03
N PRO A 298 -4.42 11.19 -19.41
CA PRO A 298 -4.63 11.75 -18.07
C PRO A 298 -3.71 11.12 -17.01
N GLY A 299 -3.18 11.94 -16.10
CA GLY A 299 -2.20 11.49 -15.08
C GLY A 299 -2.68 10.37 -14.16
N PHE A 300 -3.98 10.33 -13.82
CA PHE A 300 -4.53 9.25 -12.99
C PHE A 300 -4.40 7.87 -13.65
N ILE A 301 -4.47 7.79 -14.99
CA ILE A 301 -4.28 6.53 -15.72
C ILE A 301 -2.83 6.06 -15.57
N TRP A 302 -1.87 6.99 -15.63
CA TRP A 302 -0.46 6.68 -15.39
C TRP A 302 -0.22 6.16 -13.99
N PHE A 303 -0.78 6.82 -12.97
CA PHE A 303 -0.64 6.39 -11.58
C PHE A 303 -1.19 4.97 -11.38
N PHE A 304 -2.46 4.74 -11.76
CA PHE A 304 -3.07 3.42 -11.60
C PHE A 304 -2.37 2.35 -12.44
N GLY A 305 -1.97 2.67 -13.67
CA GLY A 305 -1.23 1.74 -14.53
C GLY A 305 0.07 1.26 -13.91
N LYS A 306 0.88 2.17 -13.35
CA LYS A 306 2.14 1.85 -12.66
C LYS A 306 1.89 1.09 -11.35
N ALA A 307 0.94 1.55 -10.54
CA ALA A 307 0.60 0.89 -9.29
C ALA A 307 0.11 -0.55 -9.54
N PHE A 308 -0.79 -0.78 -10.50
CA PHE A 308 -1.25 -2.13 -10.85
C PHE A 308 -0.17 -2.99 -11.50
N PHE A 309 0.79 -2.41 -12.20
CA PHE A 309 1.95 -3.13 -12.69
C PHE A 309 2.80 -3.67 -11.53
N VAL A 310 3.07 -2.83 -10.51
CA VAL A 310 3.82 -3.26 -9.31
C VAL A 310 3.02 -4.30 -8.53
N VAL A 311 1.70 -4.12 -8.36
CA VAL A 311 0.81 -5.12 -7.76
C VAL A 311 0.93 -6.46 -8.47
N TRP A 312 0.85 -6.47 -9.80
CA TRP A 312 0.99 -7.68 -10.60
C TRP A 312 2.35 -8.35 -10.38
N LEU A 313 3.42 -7.57 -10.31
CA LEU A 313 4.77 -8.07 -10.04
C LEU A 313 4.87 -8.72 -8.66
N LEU A 314 4.30 -8.10 -7.61
CA LEU A 314 4.26 -8.67 -6.26
C LEU A 314 3.40 -9.95 -6.21
N MET A 315 2.27 -9.98 -6.91
CA MET A 315 1.47 -11.20 -7.06
C MET A 315 2.23 -12.30 -7.80
N TRP A 316 2.99 -11.96 -8.82
CA TRP A 316 3.84 -12.92 -9.53
C TRP A 316 4.90 -13.52 -8.59
N ILE A 317 5.58 -12.70 -7.80
CA ILE A 317 6.54 -13.16 -6.79
C ILE A 317 5.87 -14.13 -5.81
N LYS A 318 4.68 -13.79 -5.30
CA LYS A 318 3.91 -14.62 -4.36
C LYS A 318 3.68 -16.05 -4.89
N TRP A 319 3.34 -16.19 -6.17
CA TRP A 319 2.99 -17.48 -6.76
C TRP A 319 4.17 -18.24 -7.36
N THR A 320 5.35 -17.63 -7.39
CA THR A 320 6.57 -18.24 -7.97
C THR A 320 7.53 -18.76 -6.90
N PHE A 321 7.70 -18.02 -5.80
CA PHE A 321 8.68 -18.36 -4.77
C PHE A 321 8.08 -19.23 -3.65
N PRO A 322 8.85 -20.24 -3.13
CA PRO A 322 8.45 -20.98 -1.95
C PRO A 322 8.51 -20.10 -0.69
N ARG A 323 7.73 -20.48 0.34
CA ARG A 323 7.73 -19.81 1.64
C ARG A 323 9.08 -19.91 2.33
N LEU A 324 9.52 -18.81 2.96
CA LEU A 324 10.73 -18.74 3.77
C LEU A 324 10.39 -19.04 5.25
N ARG A 325 11.40 -19.51 6.01
CA ARG A 325 11.29 -19.68 7.46
C ARG A 325 11.59 -18.36 8.19
N ILE A 326 11.13 -18.21 9.44
CA ILE A 326 11.31 -16.99 10.22
C ILE A 326 12.79 -16.63 10.44
N ASP A 327 13.64 -17.60 10.70
CA ASP A 327 15.09 -17.41 10.85
C ASP A 327 15.73 -16.89 9.56
N GLN A 328 15.30 -17.40 8.39
CA GLN A 328 15.76 -16.93 7.08
C GLN A 328 15.29 -15.52 6.79
N ILE A 329 14.03 -15.19 7.11
CA ILE A 329 13.45 -13.86 6.91
C ILE A 329 14.17 -12.82 7.75
N LEU A 330 14.38 -13.08 9.05
CA LEU A 330 15.11 -12.17 9.93
C LEU A 330 16.60 -12.07 9.55
N THR A 331 17.21 -13.17 9.09
CA THR A 331 18.59 -13.15 8.59
C THR A 331 18.71 -12.32 7.31
N LEU A 332 17.75 -12.45 6.38
CA LEU A 332 17.72 -11.64 5.15
C LEU A 332 17.64 -10.15 5.47
N GLU A 333 16.79 -9.77 6.41
CA GLU A 333 16.63 -8.38 6.81
C GLU A 333 17.89 -7.82 7.49
N TRP A 334 18.24 -8.39 8.64
CA TRP A 334 19.31 -7.82 9.49
C TRP A 334 20.71 -8.00 8.95
N LYS A 335 20.99 -9.10 8.23
CA LYS A 335 22.31 -9.41 7.73
C LYS A 335 22.58 -8.86 6.32
N TYR A 336 21.53 -8.70 5.50
CA TYR A 336 21.68 -8.28 4.10
C TYR A 336 20.98 -6.97 3.79
N LEU A 337 19.66 -6.83 3.99
CA LEU A 337 18.91 -5.66 3.52
C LEU A 337 19.29 -4.39 4.27
N VAL A 338 19.36 -4.41 5.59
CA VAL A 338 19.73 -3.23 6.38
C VAL A 338 21.16 -2.76 6.09
N PRO A 339 22.21 -3.60 6.10
CA PRO A 339 23.56 -3.16 5.75
C PRO A 339 23.69 -2.64 4.30
N ILE A 340 23.03 -3.31 3.34
CA ILE A 340 23.01 -2.85 1.94
C ILE A 340 22.25 -1.52 1.83
N GLY A 341 21.11 -1.37 2.53
CA GLY A 341 20.33 -0.15 2.55
C GLY A 341 21.09 1.04 3.12
N LEU A 342 21.84 0.85 4.23
CA LEU A 342 22.71 1.88 4.81
C LEU A 342 23.86 2.26 3.87
N ALA A 343 24.53 1.27 3.29
CA ALA A 343 25.60 1.53 2.31
C ALA A 343 25.06 2.27 1.08
N ASN A 344 23.86 1.90 0.60
CA ASN A 344 23.19 2.52 -0.52
C ASN A 344 22.81 3.98 -0.23
N LEU A 345 22.32 4.25 0.97
CA LEU A 345 22.02 5.61 1.41
C LEU A 345 23.27 6.50 1.44
N LEU A 346 24.40 5.99 1.95
CA LEU A 346 25.68 6.70 1.91
C LEU A 346 26.16 6.96 0.48
N LEU A 347 25.98 5.99 -0.43
CA LEU A 347 26.29 6.19 -1.85
C LEU A 347 25.39 7.28 -2.47
N MET A 348 24.09 7.33 -2.13
CA MET A 348 23.21 8.39 -2.62
C MET A 348 23.63 9.77 -2.11
N VAL A 349 24.04 9.88 -0.83
CA VAL A 349 24.59 11.14 -0.29
C VAL A 349 25.80 11.60 -1.10
N ILE A 350 26.70 10.68 -1.45
CA ILE A 350 27.87 10.98 -2.29
C ILE A 350 27.43 11.49 -3.68
N VAL A 351 26.48 10.82 -4.32
CA VAL A 351 25.92 11.22 -5.63
C VAL A 351 25.34 12.64 -5.58
N VAL A 352 24.61 12.96 -4.53
CA VAL A 352 23.99 14.30 -4.36
C VAL A 352 25.06 15.37 -4.08
N VAL A 353 26.02 15.13 -3.17
CA VAL A 353 27.06 16.09 -2.81
C VAL A 353 27.95 16.42 -4.00
N PHE A 354 28.33 15.43 -4.80
CA PHE A 354 29.15 15.64 -6.00
C PHE A 354 28.34 16.04 -7.23
N LYS A 355 27.01 16.25 -7.10
CA LYS A 355 26.08 16.60 -8.20
C LYS A 355 26.23 15.67 -9.42
N LEU A 356 26.36 14.36 -9.16
CA LEU A 356 26.46 13.35 -10.20
C LEU A 356 25.06 12.89 -10.72
N HIS A 357 23.99 13.52 -10.27
CA HIS A 357 22.61 13.28 -10.75
C HIS A 357 22.28 14.20 -11.91
N PHE A 358 21.51 13.69 -12.87
CA PHE A 358 21.07 14.45 -14.05
C PHE A 358 19.79 15.25 -13.78
#